data_7656af69517c857e12d0c26ddea98cc7
#
_entry.id   7656af69517c857e12d0c26ddea98cc7
#
_cell.length_a   1.000
_cell.length_b   1.000
_cell.length_c   1.000
_cell.angle_alpha   90.00
_cell.angle_beta   90.00
_cell.angle_gamma   90.00
#
_symmetry.space_group_name_H-M   'P 1'
#
loop_
_entity.id
_entity.type
_entity.pdbx_description
1 polymer ?
#
loop_
_entity_poly.entity_id
_entity_poly.type
_entity_poly.pdbx_seq_one_letter_code
_entity_poly.pdbx_strand_id
1 'polypeptide(L)'
;MRTLLSADQANQTPPDTLGEYTERVLNYNVDARRRQLKRTQKSLMQPMGVTSEGAVSQRLKGITHWSLISAVNVAQSLDTSIEKLLDDSAMKMEIERQAVALRVQLDQINQMTGNKKATGDTPMASGELLRLGLNQRPSET
;
A
#
# COMPACT_ATOMS: atom_id res chain seq x y z
N MET A 1 -13.52 15.40 10.56
CA MET A 1 -13.69 14.23 10.86
C MET A 1 -13.54 13.23 9.85
N ARG A 2 -12.67 12.36 10.11
CA ARG A 2 -12.37 11.36 9.21
C ARG A 2 -13.24 10.21 9.32
N THR A 3 -13.98 10.15 10.37
CA THR A 3 -14.82 9.03 10.62
C THR A 3 -15.88 8.83 9.58
N LEU A 4 -16.11 9.83 8.78
CA LEU A 4 -17.12 9.73 7.74
C LEU A 4 -16.57 9.32 6.40
N LEU A 5 -15.36 8.86 6.38
CA LEU A 5 -14.73 8.54 5.12
C LEU A 5 -15.38 7.38 4.44
N SER A 6 -15.68 7.56 3.18
CA SER A 6 -16.00 6.47 2.30
C SER A 6 -14.69 5.84 1.84
N ALA A 7 -14.75 4.79 1.08
CA ALA A 7 -13.54 4.20 0.53
C ALA A 7 -12.77 5.21 -0.30
N ASP A 8 -13.47 6.04 -1.06
CA ASP A 8 -12.80 7.05 -1.86
C ASP A 8 -12.11 8.06 -0.99
N GLN A 9 -12.77 8.50 0.06
CA GLN A 9 -12.17 9.47 0.95
C GLN A 9 -10.99 8.90 1.70
N ALA A 10 -11.04 7.62 2.03
CA ALA A 10 -9.90 6.99 2.67
C ALA A 10 -8.67 7.04 1.78
N ASN A 11 -8.85 6.85 0.48
CA ASN A 11 -7.74 6.91 -0.44
C ASN A 11 -7.25 8.31 -0.68
N GLN A 12 -8.09 9.29 -0.41
CA GLN A 12 -7.75 10.69 -0.62
C GLN A 12 -7.42 11.41 0.68
N THR A 13 -7.28 10.66 1.75
CA THR A 13 -6.95 11.23 3.04
C THR A 13 -5.65 12.02 2.96
N PRO A 14 -5.58 13.16 3.61
CA PRO A 14 -4.35 13.91 3.65
C PRO A 14 -3.21 13.07 4.20
N PRO A 15 -1.98 13.42 3.88
CA PRO A 15 -0.85 12.68 4.39
C PRO A 15 -0.90 12.58 5.91
N ASP A 16 -0.42 11.48 6.44
CA ASP A 16 -0.32 11.29 7.86
C ASP A 16 0.56 12.36 8.47
N THR A 17 0.36 12.63 9.73
CA THR A 17 1.38 13.34 10.49
C THR A 17 2.63 12.48 10.51
N LEU A 18 3.75 13.08 10.87
CA LEU A 18 5.01 12.33 10.95
C LEU A 18 4.87 11.17 11.93
N GLY A 19 4.20 11.38 13.06
CA GLY A 19 4.01 10.30 14.03
C GLY A 19 3.16 9.18 13.49
N GLU A 20 2.09 9.51 12.78
CA GLU A 20 1.22 8.49 12.18
C GLU A 20 1.97 7.71 11.11
N TYR A 21 2.72 8.40 10.29
CA TYR A 21 3.51 7.73 9.26
C TYR A 21 4.54 6.81 9.88
N THR A 22 5.23 7.29 10.92
CA THR A 22 6.26 6.51 11.61
C THR A 22 5.65 5.26 12.23
N GLU A 23 4.46 5.40 12.81
CA GLU A 23 3.79 4.25 13.41
C GLU A 23 3.37 3.24 12.35
N ARG A 24 2.95 3.72 11.20
CA ARG A 24 2.59 2.83 10.10
C ARG A 24 3.81 2.05 9.62
N VAL A 25 4.97 2.71 9.54
CA VAL A 25 6.22 2.03 9.20
C VAL A 25 6.56 0.97 10.25
N LEU A 26 6.42 1.33 11.52
CA LEU A 26 6.68 0.40 12.62
C LEU A 26 5.78 -0.83 12.50
N ASN A 27 4.49 -0.62 12.28
CA ASN A 27 3.55 -1.73 12.15
C ASN A 27 3.92 -2.65 11.00
N TYR A 28 4.28 -2.07 9.86
CA TYR A 28 4.67 -2.85 8.70
C TYR A 28 5.92 -3.68 9.00
N ASN A 29 6.93 -3.06 9.56
CA ASN A 29 8.20 -3.73 9.81
C ASN A 29 8.11 -4.78 10.91
N VAL A 30 7.31 -4.53 11.93
CA VAL A 30 7.10 -5.51 12.99
C VAL A 30 6.43 -6.75 12.40
N ASP A 31 5.39 -6.56 11.61
CA ASP A 31 4.70 -7.70 11.04
C ASP A 31 5.56 -8.45 10.04
N ALA A 32 6.32 -7.74 9.23
CA ALA A 32 7.24 -8.36 8.27
C ALA A 32 8.32 -9.16 8.98
N ARG A 33 8.92 -8.57 10.03
CA ARG A 33 9.98 -9.26 10.78
C ARG A 33 9.44 -10.49 11.50
N ARG A 34 8.24 -10.37 12.07
CA ARG A 34 7.59 -11.49 12.73
C ARG A 34 7.42 -12.67 11.76
N ARG A 35 6.93 -12.36 10.56
CA ARG A 35 6.73 -13.40 9.54
C ARG A 35 8.05 -14.00 9.10
N GLN A 36 9.06 -13.17 8.95
CA GLN A 36 10.38 -13.62 8.56
C GLN A 36 10.95 -14.62 9.57
N LEU A 37 10.70 -14.40 10.85
CA LEU A 37 11.12 -15.28 11.92
C LEU A 37 10.13 -16.41 12.18
N LYS A 38 9.03 -16.45 11.42
CA LYS A 38 7.99 -17.47 11.55
C LYS A 38 7.37 -17.48 12.94
N ARG A 39 7.16 -16.31 13.51
CA ARG A 39 6.53 -16.17 14.82
C ARG A 39 5.08 -15.74 14.64
N THR A 40 4.24 -16.13 15.60
CA THR A 40 2.83 -15.78 15.57
C THR A 40 2.61 -14.40 16.18
N GLN A 41 1.44 -13.83 15.94
CA GLN A 41 1.06 -12.59 16.61
C GLN A 41 0.99 -12.79 18.11
N LYS A 42 0.59 -13.99 18.55
CA LYS A 42 0.53 -14.28 19.98
C LYS A 42 1.89 -14.10 20.64
N SER A 43 2.97 -14.39 19.94
CA SER A 43 4.31 -14.26 20.51
C SER A 43 4.68 -12.82 20.81
N LEU A 44 3.94 -11.87 20.26
CA LEU A 44 4.21 -10.45 20.51
C LEU A 44 3.46 -9.90 21.72
N MET A 45 2.58 -10.71 22.31
CA MET A 45 1.77 -10.22 23.44
C MET A 45 2.62 -9.75 24.60
N GLN A 46 3.60 -10.54 25.00
CA GLN A 46 4.42 -10.19 26.15
C GLN A 46 5.28 -8.97 25.90
N PRO A 47 6.05 -8.88 24.80
CA PRO A 47 6.85 -7.68 24.58
C PRO A 47 6.00 -6.43 24.33
N MET A 48 4.80 -6.58 23.80
CA MET A 48 3.90 -5.45 23.65
C MET A 48 3.24 -5.03 24.96
N GLY A 49 3.23 -5.92 25.93
CA GLY A 49 2.56 -5.64 27.22
C GLY A 49 1.06 -5.71 27.14
N VAL A 50 0.53 -6.55 26.24
CA VAL A 50 -0.92 -6.72 26.09
C VAL A 50 -1.30 -8.12 26.51
N THR A 51 -2.59 -8.32 26.79
CA THR A 51 -3.07 -9.57 27.36
C THR A 51 -3.93 -10.40 26.42
N SER A 52 -4.08 -9.96 25.16
CA SER A 52 -4.84 -10.74 24.20
C SER A 52 -4.19 -10.62 22.82
N GLU A 53 -4.43 -11.62 22.02
CA GLU A 53 -3.93 -11.63 20.65
C GLU A 53 -4.67 -10.57 19.82
N GLY A 54 -5.94 -10.34 20.15
CA GLY A 54 -6.70 -9.27 19.48
C GLY A 54 -6.08 -7.91 19.71
N ALA A 55 -5.51 -7.66 20.88
CA ALA A 55 -4.84 -6.39 21.14
C ALA A 55 -3.58 -6.23 20.28
N VAL A 56 -2.85 -7.32 20.02
CA VAL A 56 -1.72 -7.28 19.09
C VAL A 56 -2.20 -6.91 17.69
N SER A 57 -3.26 -7.57 17.24
CA SER A 57 -3.79 -7.33 15.91
C SER A 57 -4.27 -5.89 15.76
N GLN A 58 -4.96 -5.35 16.76
CA GLN A 58 -5.43 -3.97 16.70
C GLN A 58 -4.28 -2.99 16.60
N ARG A 59 -3.19 -3.24 17.32
CA ARG A 59 -2.03 -2.35 17.26
C ARG A 59 -1.37 -2.41 15.89
N LEU A 60 -1.22 -3.59 15.32
CA LEU A 60 -0.62 -3.73 14.00
C LEU A 60 -1.48 -3.13 12.90
N LYS A 61 -2.77 -3.02 13.14
CA LYS A 61 -3.68 -2.38 12.18
C LYS A 61 -3.78 -0.87 12.39
N GLY A 62 -3.13 -0.34 13.40
CA GLY A 62 -3.16 1.09 13.67
C GLY A 62 -4.37 1.56 14.45
N ILE A 63 -5.18 0.64 14.97
CA ILE A 63 -6.36 1.00 15.77
C ILE A 63 -5.93 1.49 17.14
N THR A 64 -4.92 0.87 17.72
CA THR A 64 -4.33 1.32 18.97
C THR A 64 -2.89 1.73 18.70
N HIS A 65 -2.30 2.46 19.63
CA HIS A 65 -1.00 3.08 19.39
C HIS A 65 0.10 2.42 20.23
N TRP A 66 1.33 2.53 19.74
CA TRP A 66 2.47 2.01 20.43
C TRP A 66 2.93 2.97 21.53
N SER A 67 3.47 2.41 22.59
CA SER A 67 4.30 3.19 23.51
C SER A 67 5.75 2.97 23.10
N LEU A 68 6.61 3.88 23.48
CA LEU A 68 8.04 3.73 23.23
C LEU A 68 8.57 2.46 23.87
N ILE A 69 8.12 2.16 25.09
CA ILE A 69 8.57 0.98 25.81
C ILE A 69 8.20 -0.28 25.03
N SER A 70 6.95 -0.38 24.57
CA SER A 70 6.53 -1.57 23.84
C SER A 70 7.26 -1.68 22.50
N ALA A 71 7.53 -0.58 21.84
CA ALA A 71 8.24 -0.60 20.56
C ALA A 71 9.66 -1.14 20.74
N VAL A 72 10.36 -0.68 21.75
CA VAL A 72 11.72 -1.14 22.03
C VAL A 72 11.72 -2.61 22.44
N ASN A 73 10.77 -3.00 23.28
CA ASN A 73 10.68 -4.38 23.73
C ASN A 73 10.38 -5.35 22.59
N VAL A 74 9.53 -4.94 21.67
CA VAL A 74 9.23 -5.76 20.51
C VAL A 74 10.44 -5.85 19.59
N ALA A 75 11.16 -4.74 19.39
CA ALA A 75 12.37 -4.77 18.59
C ALA A 75 13.35 -5.77 19.15
N GLN A 76 13.55 -5.74 20.45
CA GLN A 76 14.47 -6.67 21.11
C GLN A 76 13.99 -8.10 20.96
N SER A 77 12.70 -8.33 21.14
CA SER A 77 12.10 -9.65 21.00
C SER A 77 12.27 -10.21 19.58
N LEU A 78 12.24 -9.35 18.59
CA LEU A 78 12.40 -9.75 17.20
C LEU A 78 13.86 -9.73 16.73
N ASP A 79 14.78 -9.58 17.66
CA ASP A 79 16.22 -9.58 17.39
C ASP A 79 16.58 -8.52 16.35
N THR A 80 16.09 -7.32 16.56
CA THR A 80 16.38 -6.19 15.68
C THR A 80 16.43 -4.93 16.53
N SER A 81 16.61 -3.77 15.90
CA SER A 81 16.68 -2.49 16.60
C SER A 81 15.49 -1.64 16.24
N ILE A 82 15.19 -0.67 17.11
CA ILE A 82 14.10 0.25 16.82
C ILE A 82 14.42 1.06 15.55
N GLU A 83 15.65 1.40 15.32
CA GLU A 83 16.03 2.13 14.10
C GLU A 83 15.69 1.34 12.86
N LYS A 84 15.94 0.05 12.86
CA LYS A 84 15.61 -0.80 11.72
C LYS A 84 14.10 -0.93 11.54
N LEU A 85 13.36 -0.97 12.64
CA LEU A 85 11.92 -1.05 12.56
C LEU A 85 11.29 0.27 12.10
N LEU A 86 12.01 1.36 12.17
CA LEU A 86 11.51 2.65 11.71
C LEU A 86 11.99 3.00 10.31
N ASP A 87 12.77 2.14 9.68
CA ASP A 87 13.22 2.35 8.31
C ASP A 87 12.08 2.04 7.35
N ASP A 88 11.73 2.98 6.51
CA ASP A 88 10.56 2.84 5.65
C ASP A 88 10.85 2.27 4.26
N SER A 89 12.07 1.84 4.01
CA SER A 89 12.46 1.38 2.67
C SER A 89 11.63 0.19 2.21
N ALA A 90 11.45 -0.80 3.07
CA ALA A 90 10.70 -2.00 2.69
C ALA A 90 9.23 -1.69 2.44
N MET A 91 8.64 -0.84 3.27
CA MET A 91 7.25 -0.45 3.10
C MET A 91 7.06 0.31 1.79
N LYS A 92 7.97 1.22 1.47
CA LYS A 92 7.91 1.96 0.21
C LYS A 92 8.03 1.05 -0.99
N MET A 93 8.91 0.06 -0.92
CA MET A 93 9.06 -0.91 -2.01
C MET A 93 7.79 -1.73 -2.20
N GLU A 94 7.14 -2.09 -1.12
CA GLU A 94 5.91 -2.85 -1.21
C GLU A 94 4.78 -2.02 -1.82
N ILE A 95 4.66 -0.76 -1.42
CA ILE A 95 3.68 0.14 -1.98
C ILE A 95 3.89 0.29 -3.48
N GLU A 96 5.15 0.45 -3.90
CA GLU A 96 5.47 0.58 -5.31
C GLU A 96 5.13 -0.70 -6.08
N ARG A 97 5.43 -1.84 -5.49
CA ARG A 97 5.14 -3.13 -6.12
C ARG A 97 3.64 -3.31 -6.31
N GLN A 98 2.85 -2.92 -5.32
CA GLN A 98 1.41 -2.99 -5.41
C GLN A 98 0.86 -2.03 -6.46
N ALA A 99 1.44 -0.84 -6.56
CA ALA A 99 1.03 0.13 -7.56
C ALA A 99 1.28 -0.39 -8.97
N VAL A 100 2.42 -1.03 -9.19
CA VAL A 100 2.74 -1.63 -10.48
C VAL A 100 1.76 -2.76 -10.80
N ALA A 101 1.47 -3.62 -9.82
CA ALA A 101 0.54 -4.73 -10.04
C ALA A 101 -0.85 -4.22 -10.41
N LEU A 102 -1.30 -3.15 -9.76
CA LEU A 102 -2.59 -2.57 -10.08
C LEU A 102 -2.63 -1.99 -11.49
N ARG A 103 -1.55 -1.35 -11.91
CA ARG A 103 -1.47 -0.82 -13.26
C ARG A 103 -1.57 -1.94 -14.31
N VAL A 104 -0.89 -3.05 -14.05
CA VAL A 104 -0.95 -4.20 -14.95
C VAL A 104 -2.37 -4.75 -15.01
N GLN A 105 -3.05 -4.87 -13.88
CA GLN A 105 -4.42 -5.34 -13.87
C GLN A 105 -5.37 -4.41 -14.63
N LEU A 106 -5.19 -3.11 -14.47
CA LEU A 106 -6.00 -2.15 -15.17
C LEU A 106 -5.79 -2.24 -16.68
N ASP A 107 -4.55 -2.41 -17.11
CA ASP A 107 -4.25 -2.58 -18.52
C ASP A 107 -4.94 -3.82 -19.07
N GLN A 108 -4.91 -4.91 -18.34
CA GLN A 108 -5.57 -6.13 -18.77
C GLN A 108 -7.07 -5.95 -18.89
N ILE A 109 -7.68 -5.28 -17.94
CA ILE A 109 -9.11 -5.02 -17.99
C ILE A 109 -9.44 -4.13 -19.18
N ASN A 110 -8.64 -3.11 -19.42
CA ASN A 110 -8.87 -2.24 -20.55
C ASN A 110 -8.76 -2.98 -21.88
N GLN A 111 -7.82 -3.91 -21.98
CA GLN A 111 -7.70 -4.71 -23.18
C GLN A 111 -8.90 -5.64 -23.39
N MET A 112 -9.46 -6.11 -22.30
CA MET A 112 -10.59 -7.02 -22.40
C MET A 112 -11.90 -6.30 -22.73
N THR A 113 -12.04 -5.07 -22.27
CA THR A 113 -13.29 -4.38 -22.42
C THR A 113 -13.21 -3.20 -23.33
N GLY A 114 -12.12 -2.52 -23.30
CA GLY A 114 -11.99 -1.26 -23.99
C GLY A 114 -11.68 -1.38 -25.39
N ASN A 115 -11.43 -2.50 -25.81
CA ASN A 115 -11.07 -2.62 -27.04
C ASN A 115 -12.06 -2.24 -27.89
N LYS A 116 -12.99 -2.03 -27.34
CA LYS A 116 -13.94 -1.62 -27.99
C LYS A 116 -13.93 -0.33 -28.21
N LYS A 117 -13.45 0.22 -28.17
CA LYS A 117 -13.31 1.42 -28.20
C LYS A 117 -12.64 2.05 -28.66
N ALA A 118 -12.55 1.57 -28.75
CA ALA A 118 -12.02 2.25 -28.95
C ALA A 118 -11.65 2.65 -29.32
N THR A 119 -11.82 2.56 -29.16
CA THR A 119 -11.44 3.21 -29.34
C THR A 119 -11.14 3.70 -29.67
N GLY A 120 -11.29 3.73 -29.49
CA GLY A 120 -11.00 4.62 -29.60
C GLY A 120 -10.49 4.90 -29.75
N ASP A 121 -10.71 4.89 -29.77
CA ASP A 121 -10.23 5.57 -30.02
C ASP A 121 -9.57 5.81 -30.16
N THR A 122 -9.51 5.63 -30.06
CA THR A 122 -8.98 6.29 -30.26
C THR A 122 -8.31 6.45 -30.50
N PRO A 123 -8.08 6.36 -30.57
CA PRO A 123 -7.51 6.98 -30.84
C PRO A 123 -6.84 7.14 -31.14
N MET A 124 -6.68 7.03 -31.05
CA MET A 124 -6.25 7.63 -31.43
C MET A 124 -5.73 7.79 -31.88
N ALA A 125 -5.53 7.52 -31.94
CA ALA A 125 -5.35 8.06 -32.40
C ALA A 125 -4.86 8.07 -32.84
N SER A 126 -4.87 7.66 -33.20
CA SER A 126 -4.77 8.18 -33.68
C SER A 126 -4.43 8.16 -34.17
N GLY A 127 -4.32 7.63 -34.61
CA GLY A 127 -4.48 8.29 -35.03
C GLY A 127 -4.24 7.97 -35.43
N GLU A 128 -4.23 7.74 -35.19
CA GLU A 128 -4.42 8.12 -35.65
C GLU A 128 -4.26 8.29 -36.05
N LEU A 129 -4.05 7.95 -35.67
CA LEU A 129 -4.31 8.54 -36.14
C LEU A 129 -3.91 8.63 -36.57
N LEU A 130 -3.78 8.31 -36.40
CA LEU A 130 -3.92 8.88 -36.86
C LEU A 130 -3.54 8.67 -37.51
N ARG A 131 -3.56 8.32 -37.73
CA ARG A 131 -3.70 8.65 -38.34
C ARG A 131 -3.52 8.74 -38.94
N LEU A 132 -3.43 8.25 -38.68
CA LEU A 132 -3.74 8.73 -39.23
C LEU A 132 -3.63 8.85 -39.87
N GLY A 133 -3.57 8.42 -39.86
CA GLY A 133 -3.98 9.18 -40.29
C GLY A 133 -3.85 8.92 -40.92
N LEU A 134 -3.85 8.81 -40.78
CA LEU A 134 -4.17 9.23 -41.29
C LEU A 134 -4.13 9.04 -41.96
N ASN A 135 -4.24 8.85 -41.74
CA ASN A 135 -4.69 9.28 -42.34
C ASN A 135 -4.84 9.14 -43.00
N GLN A 136 -5.02 9.07 -42.48
CA GLN A 136 -5.58 9.52 -43.00
C GLN A 136 -5.80 9.70 -43.69
N ARG A 137 -5.85 9.59 -43.47
CA ARG A 137 -6.47 10.22 -44.17
C ARG A 137 -6.55 10.32 -45.06
N PRO A 138 -6.51 10.34 -44.97
CA PRO A 138 -7.02 10.83 -45.71
C PRO A 138 -7.21 10.67 -46.37
N SER A 139 -7.20 10.71 -46.19
CA SER A 139 -7.69 11.06 -46.70
C SER A 139 -7.92 10.87 -46.94
N GLU A 140 -8.02 10.78 -46.31
CA GLU A 140 -8.43 11.12 -46.52
C GLU A 140 -8.37 11.19 -46.69
N THR A 141 -8.43 11.07 -47.08
CA THR A 141 -8.70 11.57 -47.33
C THR A 141 -8.87 11.51 -47.71
#